data_334578bafdc33310433a968e5516ae7e
#
_entry.id   334578bafdc33310433a968e5516ae7e
#
_cell.length_a   1.000
_cell.length_b   1.000
_cell.length_c   1.000
_cell.angle_alpha   90.00
_cell.angle_beta   90.00
_cell.angle_gamma   90.00
#
_symmetry.space_group_name_H-M   'P 1'
#
loop_
_entity.id
_entity.type
_entity.pdbx_description
1 polymer ?
#
loop_
_entity_poly.entity_id
_entity_poly.type
_entity_poly.pdbx_seq_one_letter_code
_entity_poly.pdbx_strand_id
1 'polypeptide(L)'
;QIASFKKEYYKEEMLPLEAVPTPDTKTIEELTALLKIGPEKTCKMVFMVGSFINDKTGEEEDKLVVAAIRGDMDVEESKLSNAIKANALRPAHPEEIEEYGMVPGFASPIGAKKGFVLCVDDSVAESNNLVAGANEPGFHYINSNYKRDWDGGIVADIASAKEGYTCPVCGKS
;
A
#
# COMPACT_ATOMS: atom_id res chain seq x y z
N GLN A 1 8.23 13.95 -17.45
CA GLN A 1 7.49 12.69 -17.59
C GLN A 1 7.95 11.69 -16.53
N ILE A 2 7.02 11.13 -15.74
CA ILE A 2 7.34 10.18 -14.68
C ILE A 2 7.48 8.79 -15.30
N ALA A 3 8.59 8.11 -15.02
CA ALA A 3 8.88 6.81 -15.57
C ALA A 3 7.91 5.74 -15.04
N SER A 4 7.46 4.85 -15.91
CA SER A 4 6.70 3.66 -15.58
C SER A 4 7.41 2.40 -16.06
N PHE A 5 7.00 1.23 -15.58
CA PHE A 5 7.58 -0.04 -15.94
C PHE A 5 6.51 -1.14 -16.02
N LYS A 6 6.83 -2.23 -16.71
CA LYS A 6 5.96 -3.39 -16.80
C LYS A 6 5.98 -4.15 -15.48
N LYS A 7 4.80 -4.37 -14.91
CA LYS A 7 4.61 -5.15 -13.69
C LYS A 7 4.17 -6.57 -14.02
N GLU A 8 4.64 -7.53 -13.23
CA GLU A 8 4.13 -8.88 -13.24
C GLU A 8 3.12 -9.02 -12.10
N TYR A 9 2.00 -9.66 -12.39
CA TYR A 9 0.93 -9.89 -11.44
C TYR A 9 0.84 -11.37 -11.09
N TYR A 10 0.62 -11.64 -9.80
CA TYR A 10 0.52 -13.00 -9.28
C TYR A 10 -0.96 -13.36 -9.10
N LYS A 11 -1.53 -13.95 -10.15
CA LYS A 11 -2.91 -14.44 -10.17
C LYS A 11 -2.94 -15.90 -9.76
N GLU A 12 -3.69 -16.18 -8.69
CA GLU A 12 -3.91 -17.53 -8.21
C GLU A 12 -5.30 -17.63 -7.58
N GLU A 13 -5.73 -18.84 -7.20
CA GLU A 13 -7.00 -19.02 -6.49
C GLU A 13 -6.98 -18.28 -5.15
N MET A 14 -8.03 -17.52 -4.85
CA MET A 14 -8.16 -16.81 -3.57
C MET A 14 -8.34 -17.80 -2.43
N LEU A 15 -7.39 -17.80 -1.51
CA LEU A 15 -7.43 -18.61 -0.29
C LEU A 15 -8.09 -17.84 0.86
N PRO A 16 -8.60 -18.53 1.90
CA PRO A 16 -9.19 -17.88 3.06
C PRO A 16 -8.20 -16.96 3.78
N LEU A 17 -8.68 -15.78 4.19
CA LEU A 17 -7.93 -14.86 5.03
C LEU A 17 -7.63 -15.50 6.38
N GLU A 18 -6.37 -15.45 6.80
CA GLU A 18 -5.92 -16.04 8.06
C GLU A 18 -4.92 -15.13 8.76
N ALA A 19 -5.12 -14.88 10.05
CA ALA A 19 -4.15 -14.18 10.88
C ALA A 19 -3.10 -15.16 11.39
N VAL A 20 -1.84 -14.83 11.20
CA VAL A 20 -0.70 -15.66 11.64
C VAL A 20 0.22 -14.86 12.55
N PRO A 21 0.83 -15.48 13.58
CA PRO A 21 1.78 -14.79 14.44
C PRO A 21 3.07 -14.46 13.69
N THR A 22 3.46 -13.19 13.79
CA THR A 22 4.68 -12.66 13.18
C THR A 22 5.37 -11.75 14.19
N PRO A 23 5.88 -12.29 15.29
CA PRO A 23 6.47 -11.48 16.34
C PRO A 23 7.71 -10.74 15.82
N ASP A 24 7.88 -9.50 16.28
CA ASP A 24 9.03 -8.64 15.97
C ASP A 24 9.29 -8.35 14.47
N THR A 25 8.29 -8.55 13.62
CA THR A 25 8.40 -8.29 12.18
C THR A 25 7.69 -7.00 11.80
N LYS A 26 8.41 -5.90 11.76
CA LYS A 26 7.91 -4.57 11.38
C LYS A 26 8.30 -4.15 9.97
N THR A 27 9.29 -4.83 9.40
CA THR A 27 9.80 -4.55 8.05
C THR A 27 9.47 -5.70 7.09
N ILE A 28 9.49 -5.39 5.79
CA ILE A 28 9.28 -6.41 4.74
C ILE A 28 10.36 -7.48 4.80
N GLU A 29 11.62 -7.10 5.07
CA GLU A 29 12.75 -8.02 5.17
C GLU A 29 12.56 -9.02 6.32
N GLU A 30 12.16 -8.54 7.49
CA GLU A 30 11.89 -9.38 8.67
C GLU A 30 10.71 -10.33 8.40
N LEU A 31 9.64 -9.81 7.81
CA LEU A 31 8.44 -10.56 7.48
C LEU A 31 8.72 -11.67 6.45
N THR A 32 9.43 -11.37 5.39
CA THR A 32 9.77 -12.32 4.34
C THR A 32 10.72 -13.41 4.84
N ALA A 33 11.66 -13.05 5.71
CA ALA A 33 12.54 -14.01 6.36
C ALA A 33 11.77 -14.98 7.26
N LEU A 34 10.84 -14.48 8.06
CA LEU A 34 10.03 -15.30 8.96
C LEU A 34 9.11 -16.26 8.21
N LEU A 35 8.38 -15.76 7.22
CA LEU A 35 7.40 -16.53 6.45
C LEU A 35 8.01 -17.33 5.29
N LYS A 36 9.30 -17.12 5.01
CA LYS A 36 10.03 -17.78 3.91
C LYS A 36 9.37 -17.55 2.54
N ILE A 37 9.01 -16.29 2.28
CA ILE A 37 8.41 -15.83 1.03
C ILE A 37 9.23 -14.70 0.42
N GLY A 38 8.99 -14.41 -0.85
CA GLY A 38 9.56 -13.22 -1.49
C GLY A 38 8.76 -11.95 -1.18
N PRO A 39 9.38 -10.77 -1.31
CA PRO A 39 8.69 -9.49 -1.06
C PRO A 39 7.52 -9.24 -2.01
N GLU A 40 7.49 -9.87 -3.18
CA GLU A 40 6.37 -9.82 -4.14
C GLU A 40 5.08 -10.48 -3.63
N LYS A 41 5.17 -11.23 -2.55
CA LYS A 41 4.02 -11.85 -1.86
C LYS A 41 3.47 -11.01 -0.71
N THR A 42 3.99 -9.81 -0.53
CA THR A 42 3.58 -8.91 0.54
C THR A 42 2.90 -7.65 -0.01
N CYS A 43 2.01 -7.09 0.81
CA CYS A 43 1.40 -5.79 0.59
C CYS A 43 1.82 -4.88 1.74
N LYS A 44 2.59 -3.85 1.43
CA LYS A 44 3.00 -2.84 2.43
C LYS A 44 2.15 -1.60 2.32
N MET A 45 1.97 -0.92 3.45
CA MET A 45 1.28 0.36 3.54
C MET A 45 2.30 1.47 3.75
N VAL A 46 2.21 2.49 2.92
CA VAL A 46 2.99 3.73 3.05
C VAL A 46 2.05 4.82 3.53
N PHE A 47 2.40 5.47 4.62
CA PHE A 47 1.57 6.47 5.28
C PHE A 47 2.12 7.86 5.07
N MET A 48 1.28 8.73 4.54
CA MET A 48 1.59 10.14 4.33
C MET A 48 0.43 11.00 4.79
N VAL A 49 0.68 12.29 4.94
CA VAL A 49 -0.38 13.29 5.10
C VAL A 49 -0.38 14.14 3.84
N GLY A 50 -1.51 14.19 3.19
CA GLY A 50 -1.73 14.97 1.99
C GLY A 50 -2.52 16.24 2.28
N SER A 51 -2.17 17.30 1.58
CA SER A 51 -2.89 18.56 1.57
C SER A 51 -3.85 18.61 0.38
N PHE A 52 -5.11 18.87 0.64
CA PHE A 52 -6.19 18.89 -0.36
C PHE A 52 -6.98 20.20 -0.27
N ILE A 53 -7.47 20.67 -1.40
CA ILE A 53 -8.42 21.80 -1.43
C ILE A 53 -9.84 21.25 -1.30
N ASN A 54 -10.57 21.75 -0.32
CA ASN A 54 -11.99 21.44 -0.16
C ASN A 54 -12.78 22.19 -1.23
N ASP A 55 -13.42 21.47 -2.14
CA ASP A 55 -14.16 22.06 -3.26
C ASP A 55 -15.36 22.93 -2.84
N LYS A 56 -15.86 22.74 -1.61
CA LYS A 56 -17.00 23.51 -1.09
C LYS A 56 -16.58 24.80 -0.42
N THR A 57 -15.47 24.80 0.30
CA THR A 57 -15.01 25.95 1.09
C THR A 57 -13.83 26.68 0.45
N GLY A 58 -13.08 26.02 -0.45
CA GLY A 58 -11.82 26.52 -1.02
C GLY A 58 -10.66 26.49 -0.03
N GLU A 59 -10.87 25.95 1.16
CA GLU A 59 -9.87 25.84 2.20
C GLU A 59 -8.97 24.60 2.01
N GLU A 60 -7.75 24.70 2.49
CA GLU A 60 -6.81 23.60 2.49
C GLU A 60 -7.06 22.69 3.71
N GLU A 61 -7.16 21.40 3.48
CA GLU A 61 -7.37 20.38 4.49
C GLU A 61 -6.28 19.30 4.41
N ASP A 62 -5.74 18.91 5.56
CA ASP A 62 -4.83 17.80 5.66
C ASP A 62 -5.59 16.50 5.95
N LYS A 63 -5.25 15.44 5.21
CA LYS A 63 -5.83 14.10 5.39
C LYS A 63 -4.74 13.03 5.39
N LEU A 64 -4.93 11.99 6.20
CA LEU A 64 -4.09 10.82 6.13
C LEU A 64 -4.27 10.14 4.77
N VAL A 65 -3.14 9.82 4.14
CA VAL A 65 -3.07 9.08 2.88
C VAL A 65 -2.44 7.72 3.16
N VAL A 66 -3.14 6.67 2.76
CA VAL A 66 -2.65 5.31 2.84
C VAL A 66 -2.42 4.80 1.42
N ALA A 67 -1.17 4.55 1.08
CA ALA A 67 -0.78 3.97 -0.20
C ALA A 67 -0.44 2.50 -0.01
N ALA A 68 -1.22 1.63 -0.64
CA ALA A 68 -0.98 0.20 -0.63
C ALA A 68 -0.16 -0.18 -1.87
N ILE A 69 0.98 -0.81 -1.67
CA ILE A 69 1.88 -1.23 -2.75
C ILE A 69 2.49 -2.60 -2.42
N ARG A 70 2.80 -3.38 -3.43
CA ARG A 70 3.49 -4.65 -3.24
C ARG A 70 4.88 -4.44 -2.64
N GLY A 71 5.31 -5.33 -1.74
CA GLY A 71 6.50 -5.14 -0.92
C GLY A 71 7.84 -5.12 -1.68
N ASP A 72 7.85 -5.59 -2.95
CA ASP A 72 9.02 -5.53 -3.83
C ASP A 72 9.19 -4.18 -4.56
N MET A 73 8.25 -3.25 -4.37
CA MET A 73 8.25 -1.94 -5.01
C MET A 73 8.18 -0.81 -3.98
N ASP A 74 8.48 0.39 -4.43
CA ASP A 74 8.39 1.61 -3.63
C ASP A 74 7.43 2.61 -4.28
N VAL A 75 6.81 3.45 -3.46
CA VAL A 75 5.89 4.50 -3.92
C VAL A 75 6.68 5.66 -4.52
N GLU A 76 6.27 6.08 -5.72
CA GLU A 76 6.69 7.33 -6.33
C GLU A 76 5.73 8.45 -5.90
N GLU A 77 6.21 9.38 -5.09
CA GLU A 77 5.37 10.44 -4.49
C GLU A 77 4.64 11.29 -5.53
N SER A 78 5.27 11.59 -6.65
CA SER A 78 4.64 12.38 -7.72
C SER A 78 3.48 11.62 -8.38
N LYS A 79 3.63 10.32 -8.59
CA LYS A 79 2.54 9.46 -9.09
C LYS A 79 1.38 9.40 -8.08
N LEU A 80 1.69 9.22 -6.81
CA LEU A 80 0.69 9.19 -5.74
C LEU A 80 -0.05 10.52 -5.66
N SER A 81 0.66 11.62 -5.58
CA SER A 81 0.12 12.98 -5.53
C SER A 81 -0.81 13.27 -6.70
N ASN A 82 -0.42 12.90 -7.92
CA ASN A 82 -1.24 13.06 -9.12
C ASN A 82 -2.49 12.18 -9.09
N ALA A 83 -2.38 10.94 -8.65
CA ALA A 83 -3.50 10.00 -8.59
C ALA A 83 -4.60 10.45 -7.61
N ILE A 84 -4.22 10.98 -6.46
CA ILE A 84 -5.15 11.41 -5.41
C ILE A 84 -5.46 12.93 -5.43
N LYS A 85 -4.81 13.67 -6.32
CA LYS A 85 -4.94 15.14 -6.45
C LYS A 85 -4.56 15.90 -5.16
N ALA A 86 -3.50 15.45 -4.51
CA ALA A 86 -2.92 16.16 -3.38
C ALA A 86 -2.00 17.29 -3.85
N ASN A 87 -2.05 18.43 -3.17
CA ASN A 87 -1.16 19.57 -3.47
C ASN A 87 0.24 19.36 -2.88
N ALA A 88 0.32 18.69 -1.74
CA ALA A 88 1.56 18.37 -1.05
C ALA A 88 1.43 17.05 -0.30
N LEU A 89 2.54 16.38 -0.08
CA LEU A 89 2.64 15.15 0.71
C LEU A 89 3.80 15.28 1.70
N ARG A 90 3.60 14.76 2.90
CA ARG A 90 4.65 14.57 3.91
C ARG A 90 4.51 13.20 4.57
N PRO A 91 5.57 12.61 5.13
CA PRO A 91 5.44 11.40 5.93
C PRO A 91 4.48 11.59 7.11
N ALA A 92 3.66 10.58 7.40
CA ALA A 92 2.77 10.59 8.55
C ALA A 92 3.55 10.25 9.83
N HIS A 93 3.14 10.84 10.95
CA HIS A 93 3.62 10.44 12.26
C HIS A 93 2.84 9.21 12.76
N PRO A 94 3.43 8.36 13.62
CA PRO A 94 2.76 7.18 14.17
C PRO A 94 1.39 7.48 14.80
N GLU A 95 1.28 8.59 15.51
CA GLU A 95 0.03 9.01 16.16
C GLU A 95 -1.10 9.27 15.16
N GLU A 96 -0.76 9.81 13.97
CA GLU A 96 -1.73 10.07 12.90
C GLU A 96 -2.25 8.77 12.29
N ILE A 97 -1.44 7.72 12.28
CA ILE A 97 -1.82 6.38 11.81
C ILE A 97 -2.72 5.69 12.85
N GLU A 98 -2.35 5.79 14.13
CA GLU A 98 -3.07 5.17 15.24
C GLU A 98 -4.47 5.75 15.44
N GLU A 99 -4.70 7.01 15.13
CA GLU A 99 -6.02 7.64 15.15
C GLU A 99 -7.07 6.91 14.31
N TYR A 100 -6.63 6.24 13.24
CA TYR A 100 -7.49 5.46 12.36
C TYR A 100 -7.57 3.97 12.74
N GLY A 101 -7.02 3.59 13.88
CA GLY A 101 -7.04 2.20 14.37
C GLY A 101 -6.05 1.29 13.65
N MET A 102 -5.07 1.85 12.96
CA MET A 102 -3.98 1.11 12.33
C MET A 102 -2.75 1.10 13.22
N VAL A 103 -1.99 0.01 13.19
CA VAL A 103 -0.80 -0.18 14.04
C VAL A 103 0.45 -0.07 13.17
N PRO A 104 1.30 0.95 13.38
CA PRO A 104 2.55 1.09 12.61
C PRO A 104 3.39 -0.19 12.64
N GLY A 105 3.85 -0.63 11.47
CA GLY A 105 4.57 -1.90 11.31
C GLY A 105 3.68 -3.13 11.08
N PHE A 106 2.40 -3.06 11.47
CA PHE A 106 1.40 -4.14 11.30
C PHE A 106 0.11 -3.62 10.67
N ALA A 107 0.17 -2.52 9.96
CA ALA A 107 -1.01 -1.81 9.50
C ALA A 107 -1.61 -2.37 8.21
N SER A 108 -2.94 -2.32 8.13
CA SER A 108 -3.69 -2.53 6.89
C SER A 108 -5.03 -1.78 6.94
N PRO A 109 -5.72 -1.60 5.80
CA PRO A 109 -7.07 -1.03 5.79
C PRO A 109 -8.13 -1.94 6.43
N ILE A 110 -7.84 -3.21 6.67
CA ILE A 110 -8.79 -4.18 7.24
C ILE A 110 -9.13 -3.78 8.68
N GLY A 111 -10.40 -3.45 8.90
CA GLY A 111 -10.89 -3.02 10.22
C GLY A 111 -10.48 -1.60 10.64
N ALA A 112 -9.84 -0.84 9.78
CA ALA A 112 -9.48 0.55 10.06
C ALA A 112 -10.70 1.48 10.07
N LYS A 113 -10.62 2.59 10.80
CA LYS A 113 -11.63 3.64 10.78
C LYS A 113 -11.64 4.32 9.41
N LYS A 114 -12.82 4.80 9.00
CA LYS A 114 -12.99 5.53 7.73
C LYS A 114 -12.47 6.97 7.84
N GLY A 115 -12.22 7.59 6.69
CA GLY A 115 -11.90 9.01 6.58
C GLY A 115 -10.50 9.31 6.03
N PHE A 116 -9.64 8.31 5.86
CA PHE A 116 -8.37 8.47 5.17
C PHE A 116 -8.54 8.32 3.65
N VAL A 117 -7.59 8.87 2.90
CA VAL A 117 -7.50 8.71 1.45
C VAL A 117 -6.71 7.43 1.15
N LEU A 118 -7.34 6.49 0.46
CA LEU A 118 -6.70 5.22 0.08
C LEU A 118 -6.32 5.26 -1.40
N CYS A 119 -5.07 4.94 -1.69
CA CYS A 119 -4.59 4.71 -3.06
C CYS A 119 -3.93 3.34 -3.13
N VAL A 120 -4.38 2.52 -4.06
CA VAL A 120 -3.93 1.13 -4.23
C VAL A 120 -3.16 1.03 -5.53
N ASP A 121 -1.90 0.59 -5.44
CA ASP A 121 -1.13 0.30 -6.65
C ASP A 121 -1.77 -0.86 -7.42
N ASP A 122 -1.71 -0.81 -8.72
CA ASP A 122 -2.27 -1.87 -9.60
C ASP A 122 -1.65 -3.24 -9.32
N SER A 123 -0.40 -3.30 -8.86
CA SER A 123 0.26 -4.54 -8.44
C SER A 123 -0.46 -5.26 -7.30
N VAL A 124 -1.06 -4.50 -6.38
CA VAL A 124 -1.86 -5.06 -5.28
C VAL A 124 -3.25 -5.47 -5.77
N ALA A 125 -3.90 -4.60 -6.53
CA ALA A 125 -5.25 -4.85 -7.06
C ALA A 125 -5.31 -6.08 -7.97
N GLU A 126 -4.23 -6.35 -8.70
CA GLU A 126 -4.14 -7.43 -9.68
C GLU A 126 -3.46 -8.71 -9.15
N SER A 127 -2.92 -8.70 -7.93
CA SER A 127 -2.31 -9.87 -7.29
C SER A 127 -3.25 -10.49 -6.27
N ASN A 128 -3.08 -11.80 -6.03
CA ASN A 128 -3.87 -12.55 -5.07
C ASN A 128 -3.03 -12.99 -3.86
N ASN A 129 -3.69 -13.19 -2.72
CA ASN A 129 -3.13 -13.82 -1.52
C ASN A 129 -1.86 -13.15 -0.98
N LEU A 130 -1.85 -11.82 -0.94
CA LEU A 130 -0.73 -11.07 -0.39
C LEU A 130 -0.75 -11.07 1.15
N VAL A 131 0.41 -11.02 1.76
CA VAL A 131 0.55 -10.86 3.20
C VAL A 131 0.43 -9.37 3.55
N ALA A 132 -0.47 -9.05 4.46
CA ALA A 132 -0.73 -7.68 4.92
C ALA A 132 -0.78 -7.60 6.45
N GLY A 133 -0.64 -6.41 7.02
CA GLY A 133 -0.78 -6.21 8.46
C GLY A 133 -2.18 -6.59 8.97
N ALA A 134 -2.25 -7.07 10.21
CA ALA A 134 -3.50 -7.43 10.86
C ALA A 134 -4.04 -6.35 11.81
N ASN A 135 -3.43 -5.18 11.86
CA ASN A 135 -3.70 -4.10 12.82
C ASN A 135 -3.62 -4.56 14.28
N GLU A 136 -2.79 -5.57 14.52
CA GLU A 136 -2.51 -6.11 15.84
C GLU A 136 -1.00 -6.35 15.95
N PRO A 137 -0.34 -5.85 17.01
CA PRO A 137 1.08 -6.08 17.20
C PRO A 137 1.43 -7.56 17.19
N GLY A 138 2.40 -7.96 16.38
CA GLY A 138 2.85 -9.33 16.28
C GLY A 138 2.02 -10.25 15.40
N PHE A 139 1.11 -9.71 14.59
CA PHE A 139 0.28 -10.50 13.66
C PHE A 139 0.21 -9.88 12.27
N HIS A 140 0.18 -10.76 11.27
CA HIS A 140 -0.14 -10.41 9.88
C HIS A 140 -1.23 -11.32 9.35
N TYR A 141 -1.99 -10.81 8.37
CA TYR A 141 -2.89 -11.63 7.57
C TYR A 141 -2.14 -12.24 6.40
N ILE A 142 -2.28 -13.54 6.19
CA ILE A 142 -1.96 -14.20 4.93
C ILE A 142 -3.23 -14.31 4.08
N ASN A 143 -3.06 -14.44 2.77
CA ASN A 143 -4.16 -14.56 1.81
C ASN A 143 -5.11 -13.35 1.80
N SER A 144 -4.56 -12.16 1.99
CA SER A 144 -5.31 -10.91 1.86
C SER A 144 -5.55 -10.59 0.38
N ASN A 145 -6.80 -10.29 0.04
CA ASN A 145 -7.19 -9.97 -1.32
C ASN A 145 -7.98 -8.65 -1.36
N TYR A 146 -7.50 -7.73 -2.18
CA TYR A 146 -8.20 -6.48 -2.44
C TYR A 146 -9.59 -6.76 -3.05
N LYS A 147 -10.57 -5.99 -2.68
CA LYS A 147 -12.01 -6.10 -2.94
C LYS A 147 -12.74 -7.19 -2.14
N ARG A 148 -12.13 -8.30 -1.81
CA ARG A 148 -12.76 -9.32 -0.96
C ARG A 148 -12.63 -8.98 0.53
N ASP A 149 -11.40 -8.66 1.00
CA ASP A 149 -11.09 -8.48 2.42
C ASP A 149 -11.07 -7.00 2.81
N TRP A 150 -10.78 -6.14 1.87
CA TRP A 150 -10.81 -4.69 1.97
C TRP A 150 -10.98 -4.08 0.58
N ASP A 151 -11.56 -2.90 0.51
CA ASP A 151 -11.86 -2.25 -0.76
C ASP A 151 -11.80 -0.72 -0.67
N GLY A 152 -12.19 -0.06 -1.75
CA GLY A 152 -12.27 1.38 -1.84
C GLY A 152 -11.00 2.03 -2.36
N GLY A 153 -11.00 3.36 -2.30
CA GLY A 153 -9.89 4.15 -2.78
C GLY A 153 -9.73 4.21 -4.30
N ILE A 154 -8.57 4.68 -4.70
CA ILE A 154 -8.20 4.86 -6.11
C ILE A 154 -7.16 3.80 -6.46
N VAL A 155 -7.38 3.08 -7.55
CA VAL A 155 -6.40 2.13 -8.12
C VAL A 155 -5.64 2.84 -9.22
N ALA A 156 -4.32 2.91 -9.11
CA ALA A 156 -3.45 3.58 -10.06
C ALA A 156 -2.04 2.99 -10.06
N ASP A 157 -1.24 3.33 -11.05
CA ASP A 157 0.20 3.07 -11.01
C ASP A 157 0.87 4.14 -10.15
N ILE A 158 1.36 3.75 -8.98
CA ILE A 158 2.08 4.63 -8.04
C ILE A 158 3.49 4.12 -7.72
N ALA A 159 3.98 3.13 -8.46
CA ALA A 159 5.28 2.53 -8.21
C ALA A 159 6.42 3.30 -8.86
N SER A 160 7.52 3.43 -8.12
CA SER A 160 8.77 4.01 -8.59
C SER A 160 9.48 3.04 -9.54
N ALA A 161 9.83 3.50 -10.74
CA ALA A 161 10.65 2.73 -11.66
C ALA A 161 12.12 2.73 -11.18
N LYS A 162 12.74 1.56 -11.17
CA LYS A 162 14.15 1.37 -10.82
C LYS A 162 14.92 0.86 -12.03
N GLU A 163 16.24 1.00 -11.98
CA GLU A 163 17.13 0.41 -12.97
C GLU A 163 16.89 -1.11 -13.07
N GLY A 164 16.85 -1.64 -14.28
CA GLY A 164 16.54 -3.04 -14.54
C GLY A 164 15.06 -3.36 -14.70
N TYR A 165 14.15 -2.42 -14.45
CA TYR A 165 12.74 -2.61 -14.72
C TYR A 165 12.42 -2.45 -16.22
N THR A 166 11.55 -3.31 -16.72
CA THR A 166 11.18 -3.33 -18.15
C THR A 166 10.24 -2.17 -18.49
N CYS A 167 10.59 -1.41 -19.50
CA CYS A 167 9.74 -0.34 -20.03
C CYS A 167 8.43 -0.94 -20.62
N PRO A 168 7.25 -0.42 -20.26
CA PRO A 168 5.98 -0.95 -20.75
C PRO A 168 5.73 -0.69 -22.24
N VAL A 169 6.45 0.27 -22.82
CA VAL A 169 6.28 0.67 -24.22
C VAL A 169 7.25 -0.04 -25.15
N CYS A 170 8.55 -0.08 -24.81
CA CYS A 170 9.57 -0.63 -25.70
C CYS A 170 10.14 -1.99 -25.25
N GLY A 171 9.83 -2.45 -24.04
CA GLY A 171 10.29 -3.73 -23.50
C GLY A 171 11.77 -3.80 -23.13
N LYS A 172 12.48 -2.66 -23.09
CA LYS A 172 13.88 -2.58 -22.68
C LYS A 172 13.98 -2.29 -21.17
N SER A 173 14.97 -2.91 -20.52
CA SER A 173 15.33 -2.65 -19.11
C SER A 173 16.27 -1.48 -18.95
#